data_2c6e88c9e79819c8e021b0cc18fb3387
#
_entry.id   2c6e88c9e79819c8e021b0cc18fb3387
#
_cell.length_a   1.000
_cell.length_b   1.000
_cell.length_c   1.000
_cell.angle_alpha   90.00
_cell.angle_beta   90.00
_cell.angle_gamma   90.00
#
_symmetry.space_group_name_H-M   'P 1'
#
loop_
_entity.id
_entity.type
_entity.pdbx_description
1 polymer ?
#
loop_
_entity_poly.entity_id
_entity_poly.type
_entity_poly.pdbx_seq_one_letter_code
_entity_poly.pdbx_strand_id
1 'polypeptide(L)'
;MRGWFARFRSRFREPRAGLVVTASTELAPGHYVLPDPSDGALRIVGDDLVLDGQGVLLDGGGRGGVGIVLVGCRRVVLRNLTVRGYAWALVAIDCEELLVEDCDFSHNGRSDGTFLDITRVDEGAGGGVKLVRSTASRIVRLQATGQDIGVDLVSCRGIVVADCDLSHNAAWGIRLHGSTDCRLERNRAHHVNRCGGAGCDAAGILLTWGSHRNRVAGNDLRWSGDGFFLGNQFSPPSNDNLVVGNDGSYSPNNAFEATFSRGNVFRRNRACWSNYGFWLGFSTDTVLEENLIADNRIDGVHWEHGARGILRANLIARNGRDGVAFTLDPTNRDFPDRCVSTGHELCGNRFVANSRAAVFLLHTTATRLVGNRYETERTPVLLAGDTRENDIQDVFRTT
;
A
#
# COMPACT_ATOMS: atom_id res chain seq x y z
N MET A 1 -57.07 6.07 39.10
CA MET A 1 -55.65 6.27 38.83
C MET A 1 -55.32 5.62 37.49
N ARG A 2 -55.31 6.36 36.40
CA ARG A 2 -54.90 5.88 35.08
C ARG A 2 -53.48 6.37 34.85
N GLY A 3 -52.54 5.43 34.88
CA GLY A 3 -51.14 5.71 34.72
C GLY A 3 -50.82 6.24 33.31
N TRP A 4 -50.19 7.37 33.28
CA TRP A 4 -49.55 7.96 32.10
C TRP A 4 -48.24 7.20 31.82
N PHE A 5 -48.28 6.16 31.01
CA PHE A 5 -47.08 5.66 30.37
C PHE A 5 -46.74 6.61 29.21
N ALA A 6 -45.88 7.58 29.49
CA ALA A 6 -45.20 8.31 28.42
C ALA A 6 -44.43 7.28 27.58
N ARG A 7 -44.86 7.06 26.34
CA ARG A 7 -44.07 6.34 25.34
C ARG A 7 -42.80 7.16 25.13
N PHE A 8 -41.71 6.78 25.78
CA PHE A 8 -40.42 7.19 25.33
C PHE A 8 -40.27 6.69 23.88
N ARG A 9 -40.44 7.58 22.88
CA ARG A 9 -40.02 7.28 21.51
C ARG A 9 -38.53 6.98 21.62
N SER A 10 -38.16 5.74 21.30
CA SER A 10 -36.77 5.36 21.19
C SER A 10 -36.07 6.39 20.27
N ARG A 11 -35.02 7.04 20.78
CA ARG A 11 -34.17 7.99 20.02
C ARG A 11 -33.49 7.29 18.85
N PHE A 12 -33.36 5.97 18.98
CA PHE A 12 -32.62 5.14 18.06
C PHE A 12 -33.53 4.55 16.96
N ARG A 13 -32.97 4.45 15.74
CA ARG A 13 -33.62 3.79 14.60
C ARG A 13 -33.17 2.34 14.52
N GLU A 14 -34.10 1.41 14.50
CA GLU A 14 -33.82 -0.01 14.34
C GLU A 14 -33.36 -0.29 12.90
N PRO A 15 -32.18 -0.94 12.69
CA PRO A 15 -31.72 -1.35 11.39
C PRO A 15 -32.62 -2.43 10.77
N ARG A 16 -32.82 -2.34 9.46
CA ARG A 16 -33.54 -3.36 8.67
C ARG A 16 -32.97 -3.38 7.24
N ALA A 17 -33.04 -4.53 6.59
CA ALA A 17 -32.56 -4.69 5.21
C ALA A 17 -33.27 -3.70 4.26
N GLY A 18 -32.48 -3.04 3.41
CA GLY A 18 -32.97 -1.99 2.49
C GLY A 18 -33.31 -0.66 3.18
N LEU A 19 -32.87 -0.43 4.42
CA LEU A 19 -33.09 0.84 5.09
C LEU A 19 -32.42 2.01 4.33
N VAL A 20 -33.21 3.01 3.94
CA VAL A 20 -32.68 4.26 3.37
C VAL A 20 -32.59 5.31 4.47
N VAL A 21 -31.38 5.85 4.66
CA VAL A 21 -31.06 6.91 5.60
C VAL A 21 -31.00 8.23 4.86
N THR A 22 -31.94 9.14 5.15
CA THR A 22 -32.06 10.45 4.50
C THR A 22 -31.92 11.62 5.48
N ALA A 23 -31.62 11.35 6.73
CA ALA A 23 -31.37 12.34 7.78
C ALA A 23 -30.39 11.74 8.80
N SER A 24 -29.71 12.59 9.56
CA SER A 24 -28.81 12.12 10.61
C SER A 24 -29.53 11.14 11.55
N THR A 25 -28.92 9.99 11.77
CA THR A 25 -29.55 8.84 12.41
C THR A 25 -28.59 8.18 13.41
N GLU A 26 -29.09 7.88 14.58
CA GLU A 26 -28.47 6.99 15.55
C GLU A 26 -29.15 5.62 15.44
N LEU A 27 -28.37 4.56 15.19
CA LEU A 27 -28.92 3.20 15.12
C LEU A 27 -29.12 2.61 16.51
N ALA A 28 -30.12 1.75 16.66
CA ALA A 28 -30.31 1.00 17.88
C ALA A 28 -29.15 0.00 18.05
N PRO A 29 -28.45 -0.01 19.20
CA PRO A 29 -27.43 -1.01 19.49
C PRO A 29 -28.01 -2.43 19.39
N GLY A 30 -27.20 -3.36 18.93
CA GLY A 30 -27.61 -4.77 18.81
C GLY A 30 -26.93 -5.48 17.65
N HIS A 31 -27.27 -6.75 17.48
CA HIS A 31 -26.83 -7.58 16.35
C HIS A 31 -28.01 -7.80 15.40
N TYR A 32 -27.84 -7.34 14.15
CA TYR A 32 -28.86 -7.41 13.13
C TYR A 32 -28.33 -8.18 11.91
N VAL A 33 -28.98 -9.29 11.60
CA VAL A 33 -28.68 -10.04 10.35
C VAL A 33 -29.48 -9.40 9.23
N LEU A 34 -28.78 -8.69 8.33
CA LEU A 34 -29.37 -7.87 7.27
C LEU A 34 -28.77 -8.25 5.92
N PRO A 35 -29.35 -9.20 5.16
CA PRO A 35 -28.89 -9.49 3.81
C PRO A 35 -29.06 -8.28 2.92
N ASP A 36 -28.15 -8.11 1.97
CA ASP A 36 -28.29 -7.06 0.93
C ASP A 36 -29.42 -7.44 -0.02
N PRO A 37 -30.45 -6.59 -0.19
CA PRO A 37 -31.54 -6.86 -1.15
C PRO A 37 -31.14 -6.61 -2.61
N SER A 38 -29.97 -6.04 -2.91
CA SER A 38 -29.33 -5.75 -4.20
C SER A 38 -28.65 -4.38 -4.31
N ASP A 39 -29.02 -3.44 -3.44
CA ASP A 39 -28.56 -2.04 -3.48
C ASP A 39 -27.84 -1.60 -2.20
N GLY A 40 -27.44 -2.55 -1.36
CA GLY A 40 -26.89 -2.35 -0.04
C GLY A 40 -27.89 -2.62 1.07
N ALA A 41 -27.43 -3.27 2.14
CA ALA A 41 -28.27 -3.51 3.33
C ALA A 41 -28.74 -2.19 3.97
N LEU A 42 -27.89 -1.18 3.98
CA LEU A 42 -28.22 0.22 4.25
C LEU A 42 -27.83 1.10 3.08
N ARG A 43 -28.68 2.06 2.73
CA ARG A 43 -28.36 3.10 1.74
C ARG A 43 -28.40 4.47 2.38
N ILE A 44 -27.39 5.28 2.15
CA ILE A 44 -27.38 6.69 2.58
C ILE A 44 -27.65 7.57 1.36
N VAL A 45 -28.61 8.46 1.49
CA VAL A 45 -29.03 9.37 0.41
C VAL A 45 -29.15 10.77 0.98
N GLY A 46 -28.36 11.69 0.47
CA GLY A 46 -28.34 13.10 0.86
C GLY A 46 -26.99 13.54 1.41
N ASP A 47 -26.89 14.80 1.71
CA ASP A 47 -25.71 15.49 2.19
C ASP A 47 -25.83 15.88 3.66
N ASP A 48 -24.67 16.22 4.29
CA ASP A 48 -24.61 16.74 5.64
C ASP A 48 -25.23 15.81 6.71
N LEU A 49 -25.02 14.50 6.55
CA LEU A 49 -25.62 13.46 7.40
C LEU A 49 -24.59 12.78 8.31
N VAL A 50 -25.06 12.40 9.48
CA VAL A 50 -24.31 11.53 10.42
C VAL A 50 -25.08 10.23 10.60
N LEU A 51 -24.45 9.10 10.27
CA LEU A 51 -24.91 7.77 10.70
C LEU A 51 -24.00 7.30 11.84
N ASP A 52 -24.55 7.27 13.03
CA ASP A 52 -23.89 6.78 14.23
C ASP A 52 -24.43 5.40 14.61
N GLY A 53 -23.55 4.40 14.56
CA GLY A 53 -23.92 3.02 14.83
C GLY A 53 -24.14 2.72 16.30
N GLN A 54 -23.63 3.53 17.21
CA GLN A 54 -23.74 3.31 18.66
C GLN A 54 -23.30 1.90 19.11
N GLY A 55 -22.32 1.30 18.38
CA GLY A 55 -21.87 -0.08 18.63
C GLY A 55 -22.77 -1.16 18.00
N VAL A 56 -23.58 -0.83 17.02
CA VAL A 56 -24.39 -1.80 16.27
C VAL A 56 -23.50 -2.77 15.49
N LEU A 57 -23.94 -4.04 15.43
CA LEU A 57 -23.39 -5.03 14.51
C LEU A 57 -24.37 -5.31 13.36
N LEU A 58 -23.98 -4.97 12.15
CA LEU A 58 -24.68 -5.31 10.93
C LEU A 58 -23.99 -6.53 10.29
N ASP A 59 -24.73 -7.63 10.14
CA ASP A 59 -24.19 -8.91 9.67
C ASP A 59 -24.91 -9.34 8.39
N GLY A 60 -24.17 -9.50 7.30
CA GLY A 60 -24.68 -9.94 6.00
C GLY A 60 -25.08 -11.42 5.94
N GLY A 61 -24.83 -12.18 7.02
CA GLY A 61 -25.24 -13.59 7.13
C GLY A 61 -24.49 -14.56 6.23
N GLY A 62 -23.43 -14.11 5.55
CA GLY A 62 -22.62 -15.05 4.82
C GLY A 62 -22.23 -14.71 3.38
N ARG A 63 -22.10 -13.41 3.03
CA ARG A 63 -21.13 -13.24 1.95
C ARG A 63 -21.53 -12.77 0.60
N GLY A 64 -22.60 -12.13 0.47
CA GLY A 64 -22.93 -11.49 -0.80
C GLY A 64 -23.27 -10.03 -0.54
N GLY A 65 -23.26 -9.20 -1.57
CA GLY A 65 -23.75 -7.84 -1.54
C GLY A 65 -22.89 -6.85 -0.76
N VAL A 66 -23.48 -5.75 -0.37
CA VAL A 66 -22.82 -4.60 0.28
C VAL A 66 -23.55 -4.22 1.57
N GLY A 67 -22.80 -4.00 2.65
CA GLY A 67 -23.35 -3.55 3.92
C GLY A 67 -23.93 -2.14 3.85
N ILE A 68 -23.13 -1.17 3.43
CA ILE A 68 -23.50 0.24 3.35
C ILE A 68 -23.15 0.79 1.98
N VAL A 69 -24.11 1.48 1.32
CA VAL A 69 -23.90 2.10 0.01
C VAL A 69 -24.18 3.59 0.05
N LEU A 70 -23.28 4.37 -0.55
CA LEU A 70 -23.43 5.81 -0.78
C LEU A 70 -23.15 6.10 -2.26
N VAL A 71 -23.97 6.93 -2.88
CA VAL A 71 -23.73 7.40 -4.25
C VAL A 71 -24.01 8.90 -4.33
N GLY A 72 -23.03 9.68 -4.77
CA GLY A 72 -23.14 11.12 -4.97
C GLY A 72 -23.35 11.93 -3.69
N CYS A 73 -22.97 11.40 -2.53
CA CYS A 73 -23.17 12.06 -1.23
C CYS A 73 -22.01 12.98 -0.87
N ARG A 74 -22.29 14.05 -0.12
CA ARG A 74 -21.28 14.99 0.37
C ARG A 74 -21.39 15.19 1.88
N ARG A 75 -20.23 15.34 2.56
CA ARG A 75 -20.15 15.63 4.00
C ARG A 75 -20.97 14.66 4.87
N VAL A 76 -20.80 13.36 4.56
CA VAL A 76 -21.44 12.30 5.36
C VAL A 76 -20.42 11.72 6.35
N VAL A 77 -20.86 11.53 7.58
CA VAL A 77 -20.08 10.89 8.65
C VAL A 77 -20.67 9.52 8.96
N LEU A 78 -19.82 8.47 8.90
CA LEU A 78 -20.12 7.12 9.36
C LEU A 78 -19.23 6.82 10.55
N ARG A 79 -19.81 6.47 11.69
CA ARG A 79 -19.02 6.17 12.90
C ARG A 79 -19.61 5.12 13.80
N ASN A 80 -18.79 4.50 14.64
CA ASN A 80 -19.20 3.53 15.66
C ASN A 80 -20.01 2.35 15.09
N LEU A 81 -19.65 1.88 13.88
CA LEU A 81 -20.33 0.82 13.15
C LEU A 81 -19.46 -0.42 13.13
N THR A 82 -20.05 -1.59 13.38
CA THR A 82 -19.45 -2.89 13.03
C THR A 82 -20.25 -3.48 11.88
N VAL A 83 -19.56 -3.80 10.75
CA VAL A 83 -20.19 -4.34 9.53
C VAL A 83 -19.37 -5.52 9.05
N ARG A 84 -19.97 -6.70 8.95
CA ARG A 84 -19.30 -7.93 8.52
C ARG A 84 -20.19 -8.86 7.71
N GLY A 85 -19.57 -9.89 7.09
CA GLY A 85 -20.32 -10.93 6.39
C GLY A 85 -20.90 -10.51 5.04
N TYR A 86 -20.47 -9.39 4.47
CA TYR A 86 -20.78 -8.92 3.12
C TYR A 86 -19.59 -9.14 2.16
N ALA A 87 -19.79 -8.93 0.85
CA ALA A 87 -18.66 -8.81 -0.06
C ALA A 87 -17.86 -7.53 0.26
N TRP A 88 -18.55 -6.41 0.46
CA TRP A 88 -17.96 -5.15 0.92
C TRP A 88 -18.74 -4.60 2.11
N ALA A 89 -18.05 -4.18 3.17
CA ALA A 89 -18.73 -3.50 4.26
C ALA A 89 -19.28 -2.14 3.82
N LEU A 90 -18.49 -1.38 3.08
CA LEU A 90 -18.83 -0.05 2.58
C LEU A 90 -18.41 0.12 1.13
N VAL A 91 -19.34 0.59 0.29
CA VAL A 91 -19.04 1.09 -1.06
C VAL A 91 -19.57 2.52 -1.19
N ALA A 92 -18.67 3.45 -1.54
CA ALA A 92 -19.04 4.84 -1.82
C ALA A 92 -18.56 5.25 -3.22
N ILE A 93 -19.47 5.79 -4.02
CA ILE A 93 -19.23 6.15 -5.42
C ILE A 93 -19.59 7.63 -5.62
N ASP A 94 -18.67 8.37 -6.29
CA ASP A 94 -18.87 9.79 -6.61
C ASP A 94 -19.16 10.65 -5.36
N CYS A 95 -18.53 10.32 -4.23
CA CYS A 95 -18.76 11.00 -2.97
C CYS A 95 -17.64 12.01 -2.65
N GLU A 96 -17.97 13.02 -1.86
CA GLU A 96 -17.05 14.08 -1.47
C GLU A 96 -17.11 14.33 0.04
N GLU A 97 -15.95 14.58 0.67
CA GLU A 97 -15.85 14.91 2.10
C GLU A 97 -16.52 13.88 3.03
N LEU A 98 -16.41 12.58 2.70
CA LEU A 98 -16.82 11.52 3.62
C LEU A 98 -15.86 11.41 4.81
N LEU A 99 -16.41 11.15 5.99
CA LEU A 99 -15.65 10.71 7.15
C LEU A 99 -16.13 9.33 7.59
N VAL A 100 -15.22 8.35 7.57
CA VAL A 100 -15.43 7.03 8.18
C VAL A 100 -14.50 6.93 9.38
N GLU A 101 -15.05 6.86 10.57
CA GLU A 101 -14.23 6.84 11.78
C GLU A 101 -14.73 5.87 12.84
N ASP A 102 -13.81 5.31 13.63
CA ASP A 102 -14.12 4.44 14.76
C ASP A 102 -15.05 3.27 14.37
N CYS A 103 -14.80 2.64 13.20
CA CYS A 103 -15.59 1.54 12.66
C CYS A 103 -14.78 0.23 12.65
N ASP A 104 -15.50 -0.90 12.73
CA ASP A 104 -14.95 -2.22 12.47
C ASP A 104 -15.64 -2.85 11.26
N PHE A 105 -14.89 -2.92 10.13
CA PHE A 105 -15.31 -3.49 8.87
C PHE A 105 -14.51 -4.75 8.52
N SER A 106 -14.18 -5.53 9.53
CA SER A 106 -13.45 -6.78 9.38
C SER A 106 -14.35 -7.93 8.93
N HIS A 107 -13.74 -8.98 8.36
CA HIS A 107 -14.41 -10.24 7.96
C HIS A 107 -15.48 -10.05 6.89
N ASN A 108 -15.21 -9.20 5.89
CA ASN A 108 -15.99 -9.06 4.67
C ASN A 108 -15.22 -9.66 3.48
N GLY A 109 -15.93 -9.92 2.37
CA GLY A 109 -15.33 -10.53 1.19
C GLY A 109 -14.81 -11.94 1.47
N ARG A 110 -13.73 -12.30 0.80
CA ARG A 110 -13.04 -13.57 0.97
C ARG A 110 -11.74 -13.36 1.74
N SER A 111 -11.25 -14.41 2.32
CA SER A 111 -9.90 -14.48 2.90
C SER A 111 -9.24 -15.83 2.57
N ASP A 112 -9.70 -16.48 1.50
CA ASP A 112 -9.25 -17.81 1.08
C ASP A 112 -7.91 -17.79 0.32
N GLY A 113 -7.33 -16.59 0.10
CA GLY A 113 -6.07 -16.41 -0.61
C GLY A 113 -6.19 -16.60 -2.12
N THR A 114 -7.41 -16.58 -2.68
CA THR A 114 -7.63 -16.57 -4.13
C THR A 114 -6.80 -15.48 -4.79
N PHE A 115 -6.12 -15.80 -5.88
CA PHE A 115 -5.31 -14.83 -6.60
C PHE A 115 -6.18 -13.72 -7.19
N LEU A 116 -5.86 -12.47 -6.86
CA LEU A 116 -6.45 -11.28 -7.44
C LEU A 116 -5.40 -10.61 -8.32
N ASP A 117 -5.74 -10.37 -9.57
CA ASP A 117 -4.87 -9.68 -10.52
C ASP A 117 -4.73 -8.20 -10.13
N ILE A 118 -3.50 -7.72 -10.00
CA ILE A 118 -3.19 -6.33 -9.64
C ILE A 118 -3.66 -5.32 -10.70
N THR A 119 -3.90 -5.77 -11.92
CA THR A 119 -4.35 -4.92 -13.04
C THR A 119 -5.87 -4.76 -13.10
N ARG A 120 -6.63 -5.59 -12.38
CA ARG A 120 -8.09 -5.66 -12.47
C ARG A 120 -8.75 -5.21 -11.16
N VAL A 121 -9.77 -4.38 -11.27
CA VAL A 121 -10.44 -3.73 -10.13
C VAL A 121 -11.60 -4.55 -9.57
N ASP A 122 -12.29 -5.33 -10.40
CA ASP A 122 -13.61 -5.86 -10.09
C ASP A 122 -13.71 -7.40 -10.04
N GLU A 123 -12.63 -8.13 -10.16
CA GLU A 123 -12.67 -9.60 -10.19
C GLU A 123 -12.77 -10.22 -8.79
N GLY A 124 -13.99 -10.27 -8.27
CA GLY A 124 -14.32 -11.08 -7.10
C GLY A 124 -13.71 -10.62 -5.79
N ALA A 125 -13.05 -9.48 -5.76
CA ALA A 125 -12.49 -8.91 -4.55
C ALA A 125 -13.58 -8.39 -3.62
N GLY A 126 -13.32 -8.51 -2.32
CA GLY A 126 -14.17 -7.96 -1.29
C GLY A 126 -13.37 -7.39 -0.14
N GLY A 127 -14.03 -6.68 0.76
CA GLY A 127 -13.30 -6.10 1.88
C GLY A 127 -14.03 -5.05 2.70
N GLY A 128 -13.22 -4.22 3.37
CA GLY A 128 -13.73 -3.20 4.29
C GLY A 128 -14.37 -2.02 3.56
N VAL A 129 -13.56 -1.18 2.94
CA VAL A 129 -14.03 0.05 2.30
C VAL A 129 -13.60 0.11 0.84
N LYS A 130 -14.55 0.36 -0.06
CA LYS A 130 -14.27 0.68 -1.46
C LYS A 130 -14.78 2.09 -1.77
N LEU A 131 -13.88 3.00 -2.11
CA LEU A 131 -14.21 4.32 -2.65
C LEU A 131 -13.93 4.36 -4.15
N VAL A 132 -14.90 4.83 -4.92
CA VAL A 132 -14.76 4.97 -6.38
C VAL A 132 -15.04 6.41 -6.76
N ARG A 133 -14.14 7.04 -7.52
CA ARG A 133 -14.22 8.44 -8.00
C ARG A 133 -14.60 9.44 -6.90
N SER A 134 -14.20 9.16 -5.67
CA SER A 134 -14.52 9.99 -4.51
C SER A 134 -13.34 10.92 -4.17
N THR A 135 -13.66 12.06 -3.54
CA THR A 135 -12.66 13.10 -3.28
C THR A 135 -12.68 13.60 -1.83
N ALA A 136 -11.56 14.17 -1.38
CA ALA A 136 -11.43 14.92 -0.12
C ALA A 136 -11.96 14.17 1.14
N SER A 137 -12.01 12.84 1.10
CA SER A 137 -12.59 12.01 2.15
C SER A 137 -11.54 11.47 3.12
N ARG A 138 -11.98 11.05 4.29
CA ARG A 138 -11.10 10.55 5.36
C ARG A 138 -11.61 9.23 5.91
N ILE A 139 -10.70 8.28 6.06
CA ILE A 139 -10.90 7.01 6.73
C ILE A 139 -9.91 6.98 7.89
N VAL A 140 -10.39 7.00 9.11
CA VAL A 140 -9.53 7.11 10.29
C VAL A 140 -9.99 6.14 11.40
N ARG A 141 -9.02 5.51 12.07
CA ARG A 141 -9.27 4.54 13.14
C ARG A 141 -10.25 3.43 12.75
N LEU A 142 -10.15 3.01 11.48
CA LEU A 142 -10.88 1.87 10.95
C LEU A 142 -10.12 0.58 11.28
N GLN A 143 -10.83 -0.45 11.72
CA GLN A 143 -10.37 -1.82 11.70
C GLN A 143 -10.99 -2.52 10.48
N ALA A 144 -10.16 -3.14 9.60
CA ALA A 144 -10.63 -3.86 8.43
C ALA A 144 -9.66 -5.01 8.09
N THR A 145 -9.82 -6.11 8.80
CA THR A 145 -8.91 -7.26 8.82
C THR A 145 -9.60 -8.56 8.42
N GLY A 146 -8.84 -9.59 8.02
CA GLY A 146 -9.36 -10.92 7.76
C GLY A 146 -10.24 -11.03 6.51
N GLN A 147 -9.84 -10.36 5.43
CA GLN A 147 -10.57 -10.28 4.16
C GLN A 147 -9.58 -10.13 2.98
N ASP A 148 -10.05 -9.86 1.76
CA ASP A 148 -9.14 -9.64 0.63
C ASP A 148 -8.44 -8.28 0.73
N ILE A 149 -9.22 -7.20 0.91
CA ILE A 149 -8.72 -5.82 0.87
C ILE A 149 -9.25 -5.02 2.07
N GLY A 150 -8.34 -4.34 2.78
CA GLY A 150 -8.74 -3.44 3.85
C GLY A 150 -9.44 -2.18 3.32
N VAL A 151 -8.73 -1.39 2.50
CA VAL A 151 -9.23 -0.18 1.85
C VAL A 151 -8.85 -0.17 0.37
N ASP A 152 -9.82 0.04 -0.50
CA ASP A 152 -9.68 0.11 -1.96
C ASP A 152 -10.08 1.50 -2.49
N LEU A 153 -9.13 2.23 -3.05
CA LEU A 153 -9.34 3.56 -3.62
C LEU A 153 -9.20 3.50 -5.15
N VAL A 154 -10.32 3.64 -5.87
CA VAL A 154 -10.36 3.56 -7.33
C VAL A 154 -10.66 4.92 -7.93
N SER A 155 -9.73 5.48 -8.70
CA SER A 155 -9.87 6.79 -9.34
C SER A 155 -10.23 7.91 -8.36
N CYS A 156 -9.71 7.85 -7.14
CA CYS A 156 -9.98 8.80 -6.07
C CYS A 156 -8.93 9.91 -6.03
N ARG A 157 -9.27 11.03 -5.36
CA ARG A 157 -8.34 12.13 -5.19
C ARG A 157 -8.40 12.74 -3.79
N GLY A 158 -7.21 12.97 -3.19
CA GLY A 158 -7.11 13.68 -1.92
C GLY A 158 -7.69 12.92 -0.72
N ILE A 159 -7.67 11.59 -0.78
CA ILE A 159 -8.16 10.74 0.32
C ILE A 159 -7.10 10.62 1.41
N VAL A 160 -7.54 10.66 2.67
CA VAL A 160 -6.69 10.38 3.82
C VAL A 160 -7.12 9.05 4.44
N VAL A 161 -6.17 8.10 4.54
CA VAL A 161 -6.34 6.85 5.32
C VAL A 161 -5.30 6.89 6.43
N ALA A 162 -5.74 7.00 7.68
CA ALA A 162 -4.82 7.20 8.79
C ALA A 162 -5.24 6.46 10.07
N ASP A 163 -4.21 6.00 10.81
CA ASP A 163 -4.39 5.38 12.13
C ASP A 163 -5.32 4.15 12.11
N CYS A 164 -5.35 3.42 10.97
CA CYS A 164 -6.20 2.25 10.74
C CYS A 164 -5.43 0.94 11.00
N ASP A 165 -6.17 -0.12 11.37
CA ASP A 165 -5.67 -1.49 11.37
C ASP A 165 -6.25 -2.24 10.14
N LEU A 166 -5.40 -2.46 9.15
CA LEU A 166 -5.70 -3.08 7.87
C LEU A 166 -4.83 -4.33 7.67
N SER A 167 -4.42 -4.95 8.76
CA SER A 167 -3.54 -6.11 8.79
C SER A 167 -4.28 -7.43 8.51
N HIS A 168 -3.51 -8.50 8.27
CA HIS A 168 -4.05 -9.85 8.06
C HIS A 168 -5.06 -9.98 6.91
N ASN A 169 -4.94 -9.16 5.88
CA ASN A 169 -5.72 -9.27 4.65
C ASN A 169 -4.99 -10.18 3.65
N ALA A 170 -5.74 -10.81 2.74
CA ALA A 170 -5.16 -11.80 1.85
C ALA A 170 -4.49 -11.17 0.62
N ALA A 171 -4.94 -10.01 0.16
CA ALA A 171 -4.40 -9.37 -1.03
C ALA A 171 -3.71 -8.04 -0.75
N TRP A 172 -4.45 -7.05 -0.24
CA TRP A 172 -3.87 -5.73 0.03
C TRP A 172 -4.45 -5.11 1.31
N GLY A 173 -3.57 -4.55 2.12
CA GLY A 173 -4.01 -3.71 3.24
C GLY A 173 -4.69 -2.44 2.72
N ILE A 174 -4.00 -1.71 1.83
CA ILE A 174 -4.53 -0.56 1.09
C ILE A 174 -4.17 -0.71 -0.38
N ARG A 175 -5.14 -0.55 -1.29
CA ARG A 175 -4.89 -0.45 -2.73
C ARG A 175 -5.29 0.93 -3.25
N LEU A 176 -4.41 1.55 -4.03
CA LEU A 176 -4.69 2.70 -4.87
C LEU A 176 -4.64 2.27 -6.34
N HIS A 177 -5.75 2.45 -7.05
CA HIS A 177 -5.86 2.20 -8.47
C HIS A 177 -6.26 3.49 -9.19
N GLY A 178 -5.34 4.14 -9.88
CA GLY A 178 -5.56 5.43 -10.53
C GLY A 178 -5.90 6.56 -9.55
N SER A 179 -5.43 6.49 -8.30
CA SER A 179 -5.77 7.45 -7.25
C SER A 179 -4.61 8.38 -6.94
N THR A 180 -4.90 9.67 -6.79
CA THR A 180 -3.86 10.71 -6.72
C THR A 180 -4.01 11.64 -5.52
N ASP A 181 -2.89 12.25 -5.14
CA ASP A 181 -2.83 13.26 -4.08
C ASP A 181 -3.35 12.74 -2.72
N CYS A 182 -3.31 11.40 -2.50
CA CYS A 182 -3.77 10.73 -1.28
C CYS A 182 -2.68 10.70 -0.20
N ARG A 183 -3.11 10.53 1.05
CA ARG A 183 -2.23 10.40 2.21
C ARG A 183 -2.56 9.13 2.99
N LEU A 184 -1.60 8.22 3.10
CA LEU A 184 -1.69 6.95 3.81
C LEU A 184 -0.73 7.01 5.00
N GLU A 185 -1.23 7.26 6.21
CA GLU A 185 -0.39 7.66 7.32
C GLU A 185 -0.65 6.84 8.59
N ARG A 186 0.42 6.30 9.20
CA ARG A 186 0.40 5.60 10.49
C ARG A 186 -0.59 4.42 10.55
N ASN A 187 -0.76 3.74 9.42
CA ASN A 187 -1.59 2.55 9.36
C ASN A 187 -0.78 1.30 9.71
N ARG A 188 -1.45 0.30 10.23
CA ARG A 188 -0.96 -1.07 10.38
C ARG A 188 -1.54 -1.88 9.22
N ALA A 189 -0.71 -2.22 8.24
CA ALA A 189 -1.07 -3.04 7.10
C ALA A 189 -0.03 -4.16 6.94
N HIS A 190 0.22 -4.86 8.04
CA HIS A 190 1.18 -5.96 8.16
C HIS A 190 0.53 -7.33 8.01
N HIS A 191 1.34 -8.38 7.79
CA HIS A 191 0.85 -9.75 7.60
C HIS A 191 -0.18 -9.86 6.47
N VAL A 192 -0.04 -9.06 5.45
CA VAL A 192 -0.86 -9.13 4.23
C VAL A 192 -0.19 -10.09 3.27
N ASN A 193 -0.72 -11.30 3.15
CA ASN A 193 -0.04 -12.35 2.39
C ASN A 193 -1.01 -13.39 1.84
N ARG A 194 -0.59 -14.10 0.78
CA ARG A 194 -1.34 -15.17 0.13
C ARG A 194 -0.39 -16.22 -0.46
N CYS A 195 -0.91 -17.16 -1.20
CA CYS A 195 -0.14 -18.26 -1.81
C CYS A 195 0.71 -19.04 -0.79
N GLY A 196 0.13 -19.36 0.38
CA GLY A 196 0.86 -20.08 1.41
C GLY A 196 2.03 -19.31 2.02
N GLY A 197 2.02 -17.98 1.97
CA GLY A 197 3.08 -17.13 2.50
C GLY A 197 4.13 -16.68 1.48
N ALA A 198 3.98 -17.08 0.20
CA ALA A 198 4.94 -16.71 -0.85
C ALA A 198 4.76 -15.28 -1.39
N GLY A 199 3.66 -14.61 -1.04
CA GLY A 199 3.37 -13.24 -1.47
C GLY A 199 2.40 -13.17 -2.64
N CYS A 200 2.80 -13.58 -3.84
CA CYS A 200 1.95 -13.55 -5.05
C CYS A 200 1.26 -12.18 -5.26
N ASP A 201 2.05 -11.12 -5.34
CA ASP A 201 1.61 -9.72 -5.48
C ASP A 201 0.70 -9.21 -4.33
N ALA A 202 0.67 -9.90 -3.18
CA ALA A 202 0.08 -9.35 -1.98
C ALA A 202 1.00 -8.26 -1.39
N ALA A 203 0.43 -7.17 -0.93
CA ALA A 203 1.20 -6.08 -0.37
C ALA A 203 0.50 -5.38 0.81
N GLY A 204 1.29 -4.89 1.76
CA GLY A 204 0.76 -3.99 2.77
C GLY A 204 0.08 -2.78 2.14
N ILE A 205 0.76 -2.12 1.19
CA ILE A 205 0.20 -1.02 0.38
C ILE A 205 0.57 -1.24 -1.08
N LEU A 206 -0.42 -1.18 -1.99
CA LEU A 206 -0.25 -1.27 -3.44
C LEU A 206 -0.67 0.03 -4.14
N LEU A 207 0.19 0.57 -4.99
CA LEU A 207 -0.09 1.70 -5.88
C LEU A 207 0.04 1.28 -7.34
N THR A 208 -1.04 1.32 -8.10
CA THR A 208 -1.03 0.96 -9.52
C THR A 208 -1.85 1.92 -10.39
N TRP A 209 -1.79 1.70 -11.70
CA TRP A 209 -2.67 2.31 -12.69
C TRP A 209 -2.64 3.85 -12.70
N GLY A 210 -1.44 4.44 -12.61
CA GLY A 210 -1.29 5.89 -12.62
C GLY A 210 -1.62 6.56 -11.29
N SER A 211 -1.30 5.92 -10.18
CA SER A 211 -1.43 6.52 -8.85
C SER A 211 -0.25 7.45 -8.57
N HIS A 212 -0.48 8.75 -8.72
CA HIS A 212 0.57 9.78 -8.65
C HIS A 212 0.48 10.67 -7.42
N ARG A 213 1.61 11.24 -7.01
CA ARG A 213 1.73 12.30 -5.99
C ARG A 213 1.09 11.93 -4.65
N ASN A 214 1.13 10.64 -4.33
CA ASN A 214 0.64 10.15 -3.04
C ASN A 214 1.74 10.23 -1.98
N ARG A 215 1.34 10.40 -0.72
CA ARG A 215 2.22 10.36 0.44
C ARG A 215 1.90 9.12 1.28
N VAL A 216 2.90 8.25 1.44
CA VAL A 216 2.82 7.03 2.27
C VAL A 216 3.79 7.20 3.43
N ALA A 217 3.29 7.37 4.66
CA ALA A 217 4.13 7.81 5.76
C ALA A 217 3.90 7.08 7.09
N GLY A 218 4.96 6.54 7.67
CA GLY A 218 4.96 5.99 9.02
C GLY A 218 4.08 4.75 9.18
N ASN A 219 3.88 3.95 8.12
CA ASN A 219 3.07 2.75 8.17
C ASN A 219 3.91 1.52 8.58
N ASP A 220 3.28 0.60 9.31
CA ASP A 220 3.80 -0.73 9.59
C ASP A 220 3.29 -1.70 8.51
N LEU A 221 4.20 -2.15 7.63
CA LEU A 221 3.91 -3.00 6.47
C LEU A 221 4.60 -4.37 6.58
N ARG A 222 5.16 -4.70 7.73
CA ARG A 222 6.01 -5.87 7.95
C ARG A 222 5.27 -7.19 7.69
N TRP A 223 6.04 -8.23 7.34
CA TRP A 223 5.52 -9.59 7.15
C TRP A 223 4.47 -9.72 6.04
N SER A 224 4.38 -8.75 5.14
CA SER A 224 3.51 -8.79 3.97
C SER A 224 4.25 -9.40 2.78
N GLY A 225 3.55 -9.87 1.77
CA GLY A 225 4.16 -10.40 0.53
C GLY A 225 5.23 -9.46 0.01
N ASP A 226 4.81 -8.24 -0.33
CA ASP A 226 5.65 -7.05 -0.38
C ASP A 226 5.21 -6.08 0.71
N GLY A 227 6.15 -5.41 1.36
CA GLY A 227 5.77 -4.37 2.31
C GLY A 227 5.03 -3.25 1.59
N PHE A 228 5.64 -2.71 0.55
CA PHE A 228 5.07 -1.70 -0.34
C PHE A 228 5.35 -2.10 -1.79
N PHE A 229 4.31 -2.03 -2.64
CA PHE A 229 4.42 -2.36 -4.07
C PHE A 229 3.87 -1.21 -4.92
N LEU A 230 4.65 -0.74 -5.91
CA LEU A 230 4.28 0.33 -6.81
C LEU A 230 4.59 -0.03 -8.26
N GLY A 231 3.58 0.12 -9.12
CA GLY A 231 3.71 -0.06 -10.56
C GLY A 231 3.58 -1.51 -11.01
N ASN A 232 3.54 -1.70 -12.29
CA ASN A 232 3.76 -2.94 -13.04
C ASN A 232 3.85 -2.63 -14.53
N GLN A 233 4.28 -3.62 -15.30
CA GLN A 233 4.52 -3.50 -16.75
C GLN A 233 3.26 -3.31 -17.61
N PHE A 234 2.09 -3.68 -17.09
CA PHE A 234 0.83 -3.67 -17.83
C PHE A 234 -0.07 -2.49 -17.51
N SER A 235 0.35 -1.61 -16.62
CA SER A 235 -0.43 -0.45 -16.19
C SER A 235 0.27 0.88 -16.48
N PRO A 236 -0.48 1.97 -16.61
CA PRO A 236 0.12 3.31 -16.61
C PRO A 236 1.02 3.51 -15.40
N PRO A 237 2.20 4.14 -15.57
CA PRO A 237 3.18 4.29 -14.50
C PRO A 237 2.63 5.12 -13.33
N SER A 238 3.00 4.74 -12.11
CA SER A 238 2.68 5.47 -10.87
C SER A 238 3.88 6.30 -10.44
N ASN A 239 3.81 7.64 -10.56
CA ASN A 239 4.95 8.54 -10.46
C ASN A 239 4.84 9.54 -9.32
N ASP A 240 5.99 10.14 -8.98
CA ASP A 240 6.09 11.30 -8.08
C ASP A 240 5.50 11.05 -6.68
N ASN A 241 5.56 9.80 -6.19
CA ASN A 241 5.09 9.46 -4.85
C ASN A 241 6.20 9.62 -3.81
N LEU A 242 5.82 10.00 -2.59
CA LEU A 242 6.70 10.10 -1.43
C LEU A 242 6.39 9.00 -0.42
N VAL A 243 7.34 8.08 -0.24
CA VAL A 243 7.27 6.95 0.70
C VAL A 243 8.27 7.21 1.82
N VAL A 244 7.80 7.54 3.04
CA VAL A 244 8.67 8.05 4.09
C VAL A 244 8.40 7.44 5.47
N GLY A 245 9.46 6.92 6.11
CA GLY A 245 9.41 6.43 7.49
C GLY A 245 8.55 5.17 7.69
N ASN A 246 8.38 4.35 6.65
CA ASN A 246 7.65 3.10 6.73
C ASN A 246 8.58 1.94 7.08
N ASP A 247 8.04 0.89 7.68
CA ASP A 247 8.75 -0.38 7.90
C ASP A 247 8.14 -1.47 7.01
N GLY A 248 8.88 -1.88 5.97
CA GLY A 248 8.51 -2.98 5.05
C GLY A 248 9.26 -4.28 5.34
N SER A 249 9.91 -4.41 6.47
CA SER A 249 10.80 -5.52 6.79
C SER A 249 10.08 -6.88 6.89
N TYR A 250 10.87 -7.96 6.78
CA TYR A 250 10.40 -9.35 6.89
C TYR A 250 9.46 -9.81 5.78
N SER A 251 9.46 -9.14 4.64
CA SER A 251 8.67 -9.54 3.48
C SER A 251 9.32 -10.73 2.78
N PRO A 252 8.56 -11.78 2.40
CA PRO A 252 9.11 -12.92 1.65
C PRO A 252 9.58 -12.54 0.25
N ASN A 253 9.07 -11.45 -0.32
CA ASN A 253 9.54 -10.83 -1.55
C ASN A 253 10.36 -9.58 -1.22
N ASN A 254 9.83 -8.40 -1.49
CA ASN A 254 10.54 -7.14 -1.35
C ASN A 254 10.03 -6.34 -0.15
N ALA A 255 10.91 -5.69 0.59
CA ALA A 255 10.43 -4.71 1.56
C ALA A 255 9.73 -3.55 0.86
N PHE A 256 10.32 -3.09 -0.26
CA PHE A 256 9.76 -2.05 -1.14
C PHE A 256 9.99 -2.42 -2.59
N GLU A 257 8.95 -2.39 -3.39
CA GLU A 257 9.02 -2.53 -4.83
C GLU A 257 8.51 -1.27 -5.52
N ALA A 258 9.25 -0.80 -6.56
CA ALA A 258 8.82 0.30 -7.41
C ALA A 258 9.31 0.07 -8.84
N THR A 259 8.42 -0.42 -9.68
CA THR A 259 8.75 -0.83 -11.04
C THR A 259 8.02 0.03 -12.07
N PHE A 260 8.56 0.14 -13.28
CA PHE A 260 7.95 0.84 -14.42
C PHE A 260 7.44 2.25 -14.07
N SER A 261 8.19 3.00 -13.26
CA SER A 261 7.76 4.27 -12.69
C SER A 261 8.86 5.33 -12.72
N ARG A 262 8.52 6.56 -12.35
CA ARG A 262 9.47 7.67 -12.36
C ARG A 262 9.27 8.62 -11.18
N GLY A 263 10.36 9.23 -10.72
CA GLY A 263 10.33 10.35 -9.79
C GLY A 263 9.86 10.01 -8.38
N ASN A 264 9.83 8.74 -8.01
CA ASN A 264 9.42 8.33 -6.67
C ASN A 264 10.55 8.54 -5.65
N VAL A 265 10.21 8.95 -4.44
CA VAL A 265 11.16 9.22 -3.36
C VAL A 265 10.87 8.30 -2.17
N PHE A 266 11.87 7.51 -1.78
CA PHE A 266 11.85 6.65 -0.60
C PHE A 266 12.81 7.21 0.44
N ARG A 267 12.30 7.70 1.57
CA ARG A 267 13.11 8.36 2.59
C ARG A 267 12.87 7.78 3.98
N ARG A 268 13.96 7.53 4.72
CA ARG A 268 13.91 7.07 6.12
C ARG A 268 13.06 5.83 6.33
N ASN A 269 12.98 4.94 5.33
CA ASN A 269 12.28 3.68 5.47
C ASN A 269 13.21 2.60 6.04
N ARG A 270 12.60 1.56 6.59
CA ARG A 270 13.29 0.36 7.05
C ARG A 270 12.98 -0.81 6.11
N ALA A 271 14.00 -1.38 5.48
CA ALA A 271 13.94 -2.45 4.49
C ALA A 271 14.91 -3.58 4.91
N CYS A 272 14.47 -4.42 5.84
CA CYS A 272 15.35 -5.41 6.46
C CYS A 272 14.73 -6.81 6.45
N TRP A 273 15.59 -7.84 6.44
CA TRP A 273 15.20 -9.26 6.54
C TRP A 273 14.19 -9.74 5.50
N SER A 274 14.15 -9.10 4.34
CA SER A 274 13.34 -9.48 3.18
C SER A 274 14.18 -10.27 2.16
N ASN A 275 13.63 -10.67 1.00
CA ASN A 275 14.46 -11.15 -0.11
C ASN A 275 15.33 -10.02 -0.63
N TYR A 276 14.67 -8.94 -1.03
CA TYR A 276 15.31 -7.70 -1.41
C TYR A 276 14.84 -6.57 -0.49
N GLY A 277 15.75 -5.66 -0.16
CA GLY A 277 15.34 -4.43 0.52
C GLY A 277 14.52 -3.54 -0.41
N PHE A 278 15.03 -3.30 -1.60
CA PHE A 278 14.35 -2.59 -2.68
C PHE A 278 14.48 -3.35 -4.00
N TRP A 279 13.38 -3.48 -4.74
CA TRP A 279 13.34 -3.92 -6.13
C TRP A 279 12.84 -2.77 -7.01
N LEU A 280 13.68 -2.28 -7.96
CA LEU A 280 13.44 -1.04 -8.70
C LEU A 280 13.55 -1.25 -10.23
N GLY A 281 12.91 -2.30 -10.76
CA GLY A 281 12.99 -2.64 -12.17
C GLY A 281 12.34 -1.59 -13.09
N PHE A 282 13.02 -1.25 -14.18
CA PHE A 282 12.52 -0.34 -15.23
C PHE A 282 12.07 1.04 -14.71
N SER A 283 12.58 1.48 -13.57
CA SER A 283 12.25 2.77 -12.99
C SER A 283 13.34 3.81 -13.26
N THR A 284 12.95 5.08 -13.28
CA THR A 284 13.85 6.19 -13.53
C THR A 284 13.67 7.33 -12.54
N ASP A 285 14.72 8.14 -12.35
CA ASP A 285 14.66 9.33 -11.50
C ASP A 285 14.17 9.05 -10.07
N THR A 286 14.35 7.82 -9.58
CA THR A 286 13.94 7.42 -8.22
C THR A 286 15.03 7.75 -7.22
N VAL A 287 14.63 8.22 -6.04
CA VAL A 287 15.54 8.62 -4.97
C VAL A 287 15.36 7.72 -3.76
N LEU A 288 16.46 7.10 -3.30
CA LEU A 288 16.56 6.42 -2.00
C LEU A 288 17.41 7.25 -1.05
N GLU A 289 16.82 7.78 0.02
CA GLU A 289 17.50 8.71 0.92
C GLU A 289 17.31 8.33 2.39
N GLU A 290 18.42 8.27 3.14
CA GLU A 290 18.41 8.02 4.59
C GLU A 290 17.68 6.74 5.00
N ASN A 291 17.64 5.70 4.15
CA ASN A 291 17.00 4.43 4.48
C ASN A 291 17.95 3.50 5.24
N LEU A 292 17.38 2.63 6.07
CA LEU A 292 18.07 1.48 6.64
C LEU A 292 17.74 0.24 5.78
N ILE A 293 18.74 -0.34 5.14
CA ILE A 293 18.63 -1.45 4.19
C ILE A 293 19.59 -2.56 4.62
N ALA A 294 19.10 -3.55 5.37
CA ALA A 294 20.02 -4.48 6.00
C ALA A 294 19.47 -5.89 6.13
N ASP A 295 20.41 -6.84 6.19
CA ASP A 295 20.12 -8.23 6.51
C ASP A 295 19.14 -8.91 5.53
N ASN A 296 19.03 -8.40 4.29
CA ASN A 296 18.19 -9.00 3.25
C ASN A 296 18.86 -10.25 2.68
N ARG A 297 18.06 -11.24 2.28
CA ARG A 297 18.57 -12.55 1.84
C ARG A 297 19.39 -12.48 0.56
N ILE A 298 19.04 -11.54 -0.33
CA ILE A 298 19.72 -11.35 -1.61
C ILE A 298 20.38 -9.97 -1.60
N ASP A 299 19.79 -8.96 -2.23
CA ASP A 299 20.40 -7.64 -2.31
C ASP A 299 19.74 -6.62 -1.39
N GLY A 300 20.50 -5.65 -0.95
CA GLY A 300 19.94 -4.47 -0.31
C GLY A 300 19.07 -3.69 -1.28
N VAL A 301 19.61 -3.35 -2.45
CA VAL A 301 18.91 -2.70 -3.57
C VAL A 301 19.21 -3.46 -4.85
N HIS A 302 18.18 -3.94 -5.52
CA HIS A 302 18.26 -4.50 -6.86
C HIS A 302 17.56 -3.58 -7.86
N TRP A 303 18.30 -3.08 -8.83
CA TRP A 303 17.78 -2.15 -9.83
C TRP A 303 18.16 -2.61 -11.23
N GLU A 304 17.23 -3.24 -11.90
CA GLU A 304 17.43 -3.69 -13.27
C GLU A 304 16.81 -2.71 -14.28
N HIS A 305 17.47 -2.49 -15.41
CA HIS A 305 16.96 -1.66 -16.50
C HIS A 305 16.45 -0.28 -16.05
N GLY A 306 17.24 0.44 -15.26
CA GLY A 306 16.85 1.74 -14.72
C GLY A 306 17.80 2.88 -15.13
N ALA A 307 17.40 4.12 -14.86
CA ALA A 307 18.24 5.27 -15.15
C ALA A 307 18.10 6.39 -14.12
N ARG A 308 19.18 7.13 -13.93
CA ARG A 308 19.23 8.38 -13.14
C ARG A 308 18.71 8.22 -11.70
N GLY A 309 18.97 7.04 -11.12
CA GLY A 309 18.69 6.78 -9.73
C GLY A 309 19.66 7.50 -8.80
N ILE A 310 19.16 7.98 -7.68
CA ILE A 310 19.97 8.63 -6.65
C ILE A 310 19.86 7.87 -5.34
N LEU A 311 20.98 7.36 -4.84
CA LEU A 311 21.08 6.75 -3.51
C LEU A 311 21.95 7.64 -2.63
N ARG A 312 21.38 8.24 -1.59
CA ARG A 312 22.16 9.14 -0.72
C ARG A 312 21.92 8.90 0.76
N ALA A 313 23.01 8.94 1.51
CA ALA A 313 22.99 8.84 2.97
C ALA A 313 22.27 7.59 3.52
N ASN A 314 22.20 6.49 2.76
CA ASN A 314 21.61 5.24 3.23
C ASN A 314 22.62 4.43 4.05
N LEU A 315 22.14 3.66 5.03
CA LEU A 315 22.88 2.56 5.65
C LEU A 315 22.50 1.26 4.96
N ILE A 316 23.46 0.62 4.27
CA ILE A 316 23.28 -0.59 3.48
C ILE A 316 24.21 -1.68 4.03
N ALA A 317 23.65 -2.67 4.75
CA ALA A 317 24.47 -3.52 5.57
C ALA A 317 24.07 -5.00 5.57
N ARG A 318 25.06 -5.88 5.56
CA ARG A 318 24.91 -7.34 5.76
C ARG A 318 23.86 -7.99 4.87
N ASN A 319 23.74 -7.52 3.64
CA ASN A 319 22.89 -8.17 2.66
C ASN A 319 23.57 -9.43 2.10
N GLY A 320 22.79 -10.45 1.80
CA GLY A 320 23.28 -11.80 1.49
C GLY A 320 24.04 -11.91 0.18
N ARG A 321 23.90 -10.93 -0.73
CA ARG A 321 24.66 -10.83 -1.97
C ARG A 321 25.30 -9.45 -2.09
N ASP A 322 24.59 -8.47 -2.65
CA ASP A 322 25.12 -7.13 -2.87
C ASP A 322 24.44 -6.09 -1.99
N GLY A 323 25.19 -5.04 -1.64
CA GLY A 323 24.59 -3.86 -1.06
C GLY A 323 23.63 -3.19 -2.07
N VAL A 324 24.17 -2.87 -3.25
CA VAL A 324 23.42 -2.33 -4.40
C VAL A 324 23.85 -3.06 -5.66
N ALA A 325 22.89 -3.54 -6.45
CA ALA A 325 23.11 -4.11 -7.77
C ALA A 325 22.37 -3.30 -8.82
N PHE A 326 23.10 -2.64 -9.71
CA PHE A 326 22.57 -2.09 -10.96
C PHE A 326 22.85 -3.06 -12.08
N THR A 327 21.81 -3.49 -12.78
CA THR A 327 21.93 -4.52 -13.80
C THR A 327 21.19 -4.18 -15.08
N LEU A 328 21.72 -4.66 -16.18
CA LEU A 328 21.08 -4.64 -17.49
C LEU A 328 21.22 -6.01 -18.13
N ASP A 329 20.14 -6.59 -18.58
CA ASP A 329 20.16 -7.70 -19.52
C ASP A 329 20.11 -7.16 -20.97
N PRO A 330 21.19 -7.17 -21.72
CA PRO A 330 21.23 -6.64 -23.08
C PRO A 330 20.44 -7.50 -24.06
N THR A 331 19.99 -8.68 -23.67
CA THR A 331 19.19 -9.59 -24.50
C THR A 331 17.68 -9.43 -24.32
N ASN A 332 17.26 -8.63 -23.34
CA ASN A 332 15.84 -8.37 -23.07
C ASN A 332 15.19 -7.71 -24.30
N ARG A 333 14.10 -8.32 -24.78
CA ARG A 333 13.33 -7.86 -25.95
C ARG A 333 11.91 -7.45 -25.59
N ASP A 334 11.48 -7.70 -24.36
CA ASP A 334 10.11 -7.38 -23.93
C ASP A 334 9.89 -5.87 -23.80
N PHE A 335 10.94 -5.15 -23.41
CA PHE A 335 10.88 -3.69 -23.20
C PHE A 335 12.10 -2.99 -23.84
N PRO A 336 12.27 -3.03 -25.18
CA PRO A 336 13.47 -2.55 -25.87
C PRO A 336 13.77 -1.08 -25.61
N ASP A 337 12.75 -0.24 -25.50
CA ASP A 337 12.89 1.21 -25.23
C ASP A 337 13.28 1.52 -23.77
N ARG A 338 13.29 0.52 -22.90
CA ARG A 338 13.63 0.63 -21.48
C ARG A 338 14.87 -0.18 -21.08
N CYS A 339 15.57 -0.77 -22.06
CA CYS A 339 16.80 -1.52 -21.83
C CYS A 339 17.98 -0.57 -21.61
N VAL A 340 18.01 0.07 -20.46
CA VAL A 340 19.10 0.94 -20.04
C VAL A 340 19.44 0.73 -18.58
N SER A 341 20.72 0.82 -18.22
CA SER A 341 21.19 0.95 -16.85
C SER A 341 22.26 2.04 -16.84
N THR A 342 21.88 3.27 -16.50
CA THR A 342 22.77 4.41 -16.72
C THR A 342 22.49 5.62 -15.82
N GLY A 343 23.54 6.42 -15.58
CA GLY A 343 23.42 7.72 -14.96
C GLY A 343 23.02 7.69 -13.48
N HIS A 344 23.33 6.61 -12.78
CA HIS A 344 23.05 6.51 -11.35
C HIS A 344 24.05 7.30 -10.51
N GLU A 345 23.62 7.80 -9.36
CA GLU A 345 24.48 8.48 -8.41
C GLU A 345 24.35 7.86 -7.00
N LEU A 346 25.47 7.46 -6.42
CA LEU A 346 25.58 6.99 -5.05
C LEU A 346 26.46 7.96 -4.27
N CYS A 347 25.87 8.68 -3.31
CA CYS A 347 26.61 9.69 -2.56
C CYS A 347 26.41 9.58 -1.04
N GLY A 348 27.51 9.55 -0.31
CA GLY A 348 27.51 9.58 1.15
C GLY A 348 26.83 8.38 1.81
N ASN A 349 26.66 7.24 1.12
CA ASN A 349 26.11 6.03 1.69
C ASN A 349 27.16 5.33 2.57
N ARG A 350 26.68 4.56 3.52
CA ARG A 350 27.51 3.68 4.35
C ARG A 350 27.20 2.24 4.03
N PHE A 351 28.18 1.52 3.48
CA PHE A 351 28.14 0.10 3.18
C PHE A 351 28.88 -0.67 4.26
N VAL A 352 28.29 -1.77 4.77
CA VAL A 352 28.86 -2.55 5.86
C VAL A 352 28.65 -4.04 5.63
N ALA A 353 29.75 -4.76 5.38
CA ALA A 353 29.79 -6.24 5.35
C ALA A 353 28.73 -6.90 4.43
N ASN A 354 28.47 -6.35 3.25
CA ASN A 354 27.66 -7.03 2.24
C ASN A 354 28.45 -8.22 1.65
N SER A 355 27.79 -9.34 1.38
CA SER A 355 28.50 -10.62 1.22
C SER A 355 29.34 -10.73 -0.04
N ARG A 356 28.88 -10.19 -1.19
CA ARG A 356 29.62 -10.22 -2.45
C ARG A 356 30.32 -8.88 -2.74
N ALA A 357 29.52 -7.82 -2.87
CA ALA A 357 30.04 -6.49 -3.12
C ALA A 357 29.16 -5.41 -2.45
N ALA A 358 29.75 -4.27 -2.12
CA ALA A 358 28.96 -3.13 -1.70
C ALA A 358 28.15 -2.59 -2.87
N VAL A 359 28.78 -2.43 -4.06
CA VAL A 359 28.14 -1.99 -5.32
C VAL A 359 28.52 -2.95 -6.44
N PHE A 360 27.54 -3.48 -7.13
CA PHE A 360 27.71 -4.30 -8.32
C PHE A 360 27.11 -3.57 -9.54
N LEU A 361 27.91 -3.40 -10.59
CA LEU A 361 27.53 -2.80 -11.84
C LEU A 361 27.63 -3.85 -12.96
N LEU A 362 26.52 -4.24 -13.60
CA LEU A 362 26.48 -5.16 -14.72
C LEU A 362 25.89 -4.46 -15.94
N HIS A 363 26.68 -4.28 -16.99
CA HIS A 363 26.28 -3.53 -18.19
C HIS A 363 25.72 -2.12 -17.87
N THR A 364 26.27 -1.48 -16.83
CA THR A 364 25.81 -0.20 -16.33
C THR A 364 26.82 0.89 -16.64
N THR A 365 26.35 2.02 -17.16
CA THR A 365 27.20 3.10 -17.63
C THR A 365 26.94 4.43 -16.92
N ALA A 366 27.89 5.35 -16.98
CA ALA A 366 27.79 6.71 -16.47
C ALA A 366 27.33 6.78 -14.99
N THR A 367 27.74 5.83 -14.15
CA THR A 367 27.41 5.81 -12.72
C THR A 367 28.47 6.58 -11.95
N ARG A 368 28.02 7.39 -11.00
CA ARG A 368 28.87 8.20 -10.12
C ARG A 368 28.82 7.70 -8.69
N LEU A 369 30.00 7.40 -8.11
CA LEU A 369 30.16 7.03 -6.70
C LEU A 369 31.02 8.08 -6.02
N VAL A 370 30.49 8.77 -5.00
CA VAL A 370 31.20 9.88 -4.35
C VAL A 370 30.92 9.95 -2.84
N GLY A 371 31.98 9.95 -2.07
CA GLY A 371 31.92 10.13 -0.61
C GLY A 371 31.23 8.98 0.14
N ASN A 372 31.09 7.81 -0.47
CA ASN A 372 30.58 6.63 0.20
C ASN A 372 31.66 6.05 1.15
N ARG A 373 31.21 5.35 2.19
CA ARG A 373 32.06 4.67 3.16
C ARG A 373 31.84 3.18 3.06
N TYR A 374 32.95 2.42 3.04
CA TYR A 374 32.98 0.97 2.90
C TYR A 374 33.63 0.37 4.15
N GLU A 375 32.87 -0.37 4.93
CA GLU A 375 33.33 -0.95 6.18
C GLU A 375 33.21 -2.47 6.11
N THR A 376 34.33 -3.18 6.31
CA THR A 376 34.40 -4.65 6.28
C THR A 376 33.86 -5.26 4.96
N GLU A 377 33.85 -4.51 3.86
CA GLU A 377 33.47 -4.98 2.55
C GLU A 377 34.61 -5.80 1.91
N ARG A 378 34.27 -7.00 1.38
CA ARG A 378 35.25 -7.81 0.64
C ARG A 378 35.59 -7.18 -0.70
N THR A 379 34.56 -6.69 -1.38
CA THR A 379 34.68 -6.03 -2.69
C THR A 379 33.85 -4.74 -2.65
N PRO A 380 34.47 -3.58 -2.50
CA PRO A 380 33.73 -2.31 -2.50
C PRO A 380 32.93 -2.09 -3.77
N VAL A 381 33.54 -2.27 -4.96
CA VAL A 381 32.88 -2.14 -6.26
C VAL A 381 33.26 -3.31 -7.16
N LEU A 382 32.24 -3.99 -7.71
CA LEU A 382 32.42 -5.07 -8.67
C LEU A 382 31.82 -4.65 -10.01
N LEU A 383 32.62 -4.72 -11.07
CA LEU A 383 32.22 -4.36 -12.44
C LEU A 383 32.14 -5.61 -13.30
N ALA A 384 31.11 -5.75 -14.12
CA ALA A 384 30.94 -6.85 -15.07
C ALA A 384 30.21 -6.39 -16.34
N GLY A 385 30.53 -7.03 -17.45
CA GLY A 385 29.98 -6.69 -18.75
C GLY A 385 30.48 -5.33 -19.26
N ASP A 386 29.65 -4.63 -20.04
CA ASP A 386 29.97 -3.28 -20.56
C ASP A 386 29.67 -2.23 -19.47
N THR A 387 30.71 -1.80 -18.76
CA THR A 387 30.65 -0.82 -17.67
C THR A 387 31.63 0.32 -17.94
N ARG A 388 31.24 1.25 -18.78
CA ARG A 388 32.05 2.40 -19.21
C ARG A 388 31.51 3.72 -18.65
N GLU A 389 32.36 4.76 -18.71
CA GLU A 389 32.01 6.12 -18.29
C GLU A 389 31.59 6.23 -16.81
N ASN A 390 31.94 5.25 -15.97
CA ASN A 390 31.66 5.31 -14.55
C ASN A 390 32.72 6.17 -13.84
N ASP A 391 32.26 7.07 -12.98
CA ASP A 391 33.10 7.96 -12.18
C ASP A 391 33.13 7.49 -10.73
N ILE A 392 34.21 6.82 -10.32
CA ILE A 392 34.40 6.26 -8.99
C ILE A 392 35.41 7.10 -8.23
N GLN A 393 34.92 8.06 -7.44
CA GLN A 393 35.74 8.98 -6.66
C GLN A 393 35.95 8.52 -5.21
N ASP A 394 35.40 7.39 -4.82
CA ASP A 394 35.50 6.88 -3.47
C ASP A 394 36.90 6.36 -3.14
N VAL A 395 37.35 6.64 -1.94
CA VAL A 395 38.63 6.13 -1.43
C VAL A 395 38.37 4.83 -0.65
N PHE A 396 38.84 3.72 -1.20
CA PHE A 396 38.78 2.41 -0.53
C PHE A 396 39.95 2.29 0.46
N ARG A 397 39.64 2.23 1.75
CA ARG A 397 40.66 1.88 2.75
C ARG A 397 40.69 0.36 2.87
N THR A 398 41.80 -0.26 2.44
CA THR A 398 42.10 -1.65 2.78
C THR A 398 42.40 -1.70 4.28
N THR A 399 41.54 -2.30 5.07
CA THR A 399 41.80 -2.65 6.48
C THR A 399 42.42 -4.01 6.57
#